data_8f777b78043baccc68d5e82e3e247123
#
_entry.id   8f777b78043baccc68d5e82e3e247123
#
_cell.length_a   1.000
_cell.length_b   1.000
_cell.length_c   1.000
_cell.angle_alpha   90.00
_cell.angle_beta   90.00
_cell.angle_gamma   90.00
#
_symmetry.space_group_name_H-M   'P 1'
#
loop_
_entity.id
_entity.type
_entity.pdbx_description
1 polymer ?
#
loop_
_entity_poly.entity_id
_entity_poly.type
_entity_poly.pdbx_seq_one_letter_code
_entity_poly.pdbx_strand_id
1 'polypeptide(L)'
;MNGSQLTVYAANQSHRIHHMTVVDWILDEVKRAGIRGATVTEVSAGVDAKGKYHAARFFELADQPVAVTVIAGDVEIDALLAVLRDSGIRLFYTRAPIEYDTLGTNGGA
;
A
#
# COMPACT_ATOMS: atom_id res chain seq x y z
N MET A 1 16.19 8.97 -8.67
CA MET A 1 15.15 9.84 -8.08
C MET A 1 14.99 9.54 -6.62
N ASN A 2 14.61 10.52 -5.87
CA ASN A 2 14.36 10.36 -4.46
C ASN A 2 12.88 10.50 -4.17
N GLY A 3 12.40 9.72 -3.25
CA GLY A 3 11.00 9.77 -2.87
C GLY A 3 10.76 8.93 -1.64
N SER A 4 9.61 8.31 -1.60
CA SER A 4 9.22 7.47 -0.47
C SER A 4 8.66 6.14 -0.93
N GLN A 5 8.87 5.16 -0.10
CA GLN A 5 8.15 3.90 -0.20
C GLN A 5 7.08 3.93 0.88
N LEU A 6 5.85 3.80 0.44
CA LEU A 6 4.71 3.77 1.34
C LEU A 6 4.09 2.39 1.28
N THR A 7 3.87 1.78 2.43
CA THR A 7 3.14 0.53 2.50
C THR A 7 1.91 0.74 3.37
N VAL A 8 0.75 0.47 2.81
CA VAL A 8 -0.51 0.59 3.50
C VAL A 8 -1.08 -0.79 3.70
N TYR A 9 -1.53 -1.05 4.90
CA TYR A 9 -2.03 -2.38 5.25
C TYR A 9 -3.53 -2.32 5.39
N ALA A 10 -4.20 -3.14 4.60
CA ALA A 10 -5.65 -3.25 4.63
C ALA A 10 -6.02 -4.63 5.12
N ALA A 11 -6.85 -4.66 6.11
CA ALA A 11 -7.08 -5.91 6.80
C ALA A 11 -8.36 -6.60 6.43
N ASN A 12 -9.33 -5.89 6.01
CA ASN A 12 -10.65 -6.46 5.94
C ASN A 12 -11.26 -6.38 4.56
N GLN A 13 -11.48 -7.53 3.99
CA GLN A 13 -12.05 -7.62 2.67
C GLN A 13 -13.54 -7.35 2.66
N SER A 14 -14.20 -7.45 3.78
CA SER A 14 -15.64 -7.23 3.81
C SER A 14 -16.00 -5.76 3.95
N HIS A 15 -15.06 -4.95 4.36
CA HIS A 15 -15.32 -3.53 4.49
C HIS A 15 -15.37 -2.88 3.11
N ARG A 16 -16.38 -2.07 2.88
CA ARG A 16 -16.56 -1.45 1.56
C ARG A 16 -16.47 0.06 1.66
N ILE A 17 -15.89 0.67 0.65
CA ILE A 17 -15.89 2.10 0.48
C ILE A 17 -16.19 2.36 -0.99
N HIS A 18 -17.16 3.21 -1.27
CA HIS A 18 -17.60 3.50 -2.63
C HIS A 18 -17.88 2.22 -3.42
N HIS A 19 -18.46 1.23 -2.75
CA HIS A 19 -18.80 -0.07 -3.37
C HIS A 19 -17.61 -0.91 -3.75
N MET A 20 -16.43 -0.51 -3.34
CA MET A 20 -15.21 -1.28 -3.60
C MET A 20 -14.69 -1.89 -2.31
N THR A 21 -13.85 -2.90 -2.44
CA THR A 21 -13.07 -3.33 -1.29
C THR A 21 -12.08 -2.22 -0.93
N VAL A 22 -11.59 -2.23 0.29
CA VAL A 22 -10.62 -1.23 0.71
C VAL A 22 -9.37 -1.28 -0.17
N VAL A 23 -8.93 -2.48 -0.52
CA VAL A 23 -7.74 -2.62 -1.37
C VAL A 23 -7.98 -2.01 -2.75
N ASP A 24 -9.10 -2.32 -3.37
CA ASP A 24 -9.42 -1.77 -4.68
C ASP A 24 -9.52 -0.26 -4.63
N TRP A 25 -10.09 0.25 -3.55
CA TRP A 25 -10.18 1.69 -3.38
C TRP A 25 -8.80 2.32 -3.25
N ILE A 26 -7.90 1.71 -2.46
CA ILE A 26 -6.54 2.22 -2.33
C ILE A 26 -5.86 2.24 -3.70
N LEU A 27 -6.01 1.17 -4.47
CA LEU A 27 -5.40 1.11 -5.80
C LEU A 27 -5.94 2.19 -6.72
N ASP A 28 -7.23 2.48 -6.63
CA ASP A 28 -7.84 3.53 -7.41
C ASP A 28 -7.26 4.89 -7.03
N GLU A 29 -7.08 5.13 -5.75
CA GLU A 29 -6.50 6.40 -5.29
C GLU A 29 -5.02 6.52 -5.65
N VAL A 30 -4.30 5.42 -5.66
CA VAL A 30 -2.91 5.40 -6.14
C VAL A 30 -2.87 5.92 -7.58
N LYS A 31 -3.76 5.41 -8.39
CA LYS A 31 -3.84 5.81 -9.79
C LYS A 31 -4.19 7.29 -9.92
N ARG A 32 -5.12 7.75 -9.13
CA ARG A 32 -5.54 9.16 -9.17
C ARG A 32 -4.43 10.10 -8.71
N ALA A 33 -3.57 9.62 -7.84
CA ALA A 33 -2.44 10.42 -7.37
C ALA A 33 -1.31 10.51 -8.40
N GLY A 34 -1.46 9.86 -9.53
CA GLY A 34 -0.44 9.88 -10.56
C GLY A 34 0.68 8.89 -10.34
N ILE A 35 0.49 7.96 -9.44
CA ILE A 35 1.49 6.94 -9.16
C ILE A 35 1.29 5.79 -10.14
N ARG A 36 2.38 5.36 -10.76
CA ARG A 36 2.28 4.43 -11.88
C ARG A 36 2.00 3.01 -11.51
N GLY A 37 2.30 2.59 -10.32
CA GLY A 37 2.10 1.20 -9.97
C GLY A 37 2.12 0.96 -8.50
N ALA A 38 1.67 -0.22 -8.14
CA ALA A 38 1.65 -0.66 -6.76
C ALA A 38 1.87 -2.15 -6.73
N THR A 39 2.47 -2.61 -5.66
CA THR A 39 2.62 -4.03 -5.41
C THR A 39 1.64 -4.42 -4.32
N VAL A 40 0.86 -5.44 -4.59
CA VAL A 40 -0.10 -5.94 -3.61
C VAL A 40 0.39 -7.30 -3.13
N THR A 41 0.55 -7.42 -1.84
CA THR A 41 1.04 -8.65 -1.23
C THR A 41 0.07 -9.11 -0.18
N GLU A 42 -0.35 -10.34 -0.27
CA GLU A 42 -1.14 -10.94 0.79
C GLU A 42 -0.21 -11.41 1.88
N VAL A 43 -0.53 -11.03 3.09
CA VAL A 43 0.23 -11.46 4.24
C VAL A 43 -0.49 -12.67 4.81
N SER A 44 0.12 -13.81 4.69
CA SER A 44 -0.47 -15.02 5.19
C SER A 44 -0.11 -15.20 6.66
N ALA A 45 -1.08 -15.51 7.45
CA ALA A 45 -0.86 -15.90 8.81
C ALA A 45 -0.49 -17.37 8.86
N GLY A 46 0.21 -17.79 7.89
CA GLY A 46 0.44 -19.17 7.69
C GLY A 46 1.17 -19.83 8.80
N VAL A 47 1.13 -21.05 8.61
CA VAL A 47 1.51 -21.98 9.57
C VAL A 47 2.88 -21.86 10.08
N ASP A 48 3.69 -21.43 9.32
CA ASP A 48 5.03 -21.74 9.58
C ASP A 48 5.83 -20.64 10.02
N ALA A 49 5.38 -19.55 10.04
CA ALA A 49 6.36 -18.59 10.17
C ALA A 49 6.15 -17.71 11.31
N LYS A 50 7.03 -17.79 12.22
CA LYS A 50 7.04 -16.87 13.33
C LYS A 50 7.09 -15.44 12.84
N GLY A 51 7.84 -15.20 11.77
CA GLY A 51 7.88 -13.86 11.20
C GLY A 51 6.54 -13.43 10.65
N LYS A 52 5.88 -14.32 9.96
CA LYS A 52 4.56 -14.04 9.44
C LYS A 52 3.55 -13.86 10.55
N TYR A 53 3.70 -14.65 11.58
CA TYR A 53 2.82 -14.52 12.73
C TYR A 53 2.98 -13.13 13.35
N HIS A 54 4.19 -12.65 13.47
CA HIS A 54 4.41 -11.31 14.01
C HIS A 54 3.82 -10.25 13.11
N ALA A 55 3.96 -10.41 11.81
CA ALA A 55 3.37 -9.47 10.87
C ALA A 55 1.86 -9.45 11.04
N ALA A 56 1.26 -10.60 11.18
CA ALA A 56 -0.18 -10.69 11.39
C ALA A 56 -0.61 -9.98 12.67
N ARG A 57 0.22 -9.98 13.67
CA ARG A 57 -0.11 -9.30 14.92
C ARG A 57 -0.20 -7.80 14.78
N PHE A 58 0.54 -7.23 13.86
CA PHE A 58 0.41 -5.81 13.62
C PHE A 58 -0.99 -5.48 13.19
N PHE A 59 -1.63 -6.39 12.51
CA PHE A 59 -2.92 -6.14 11.94
C PHE A 59 -4.05 -6.59 12.82
N GLU A 60 -3.73 -7.24 13.84
CA GLU A 60 -4.58 -7.87 14.83
C GLU A 60 -6.03 -8.13 14.45
N LEU A 61 -6.54 -7.44 13.52
CA LEU A 61 -7.90 -7.58 13.08
C LEU A 61 -7.99 -8.25 11.76
N ALA A 62 -6.89 -8.70 11.25
CA ALA A 62 -6.89 -9.09 9.88
C ALA A 62 -7.20 -10.52 9.71
N ASP A 63 -8.25 -10.79 9.02
CA ASP A 63 -8.49 -12.14 8.57
C ASP A 63 -7.51 -12.48 7.48
N GLN A 64 -7.27 -11.55 6.60
CA GLN A 64 -6.31 -11.72 5.52
C GLN A 64 -5.72 -10.38 5.19
N PRO A 65 -4.70 -9.98 5.91
CA PRO A 65 -4.11 -8.66 5.67
C PRO A 65 -3.46 -8.60 4.30
N VAL A 66 -3.63 -7.46 3.67
CA VAL A 66 -3.04 -7.19 2.38
C VAL A 66 -2.20 -5.95 2.51
N ALA A 67 -1.00 -5.99 1.98
CA ALA A 67 -0.11 -4.84 1.95
C ALA A 67 -0.09 -4.26 0.54
N VAL A 68 -0.29 -2.96 0.43
CA VAL A 68 -0.17 -2.24 -0.82
C VAL A 68 1.04 -1.35 -0.70
N THR A 69 2.05 -1.61 -1.52
CA THR A 69 3.30 -0.86 -1.50
C THR A 69 3.41 -0.03 -2.75
N VAL A 70 3.71 1.26 -2.58
CA VAL A 70 3.92 2.17 -3.68
C VAL A 70 5.22 2.92 -3.47
N ILE A 71 5.88 3.27 -4.58
CA ILE A 71 7.09 4.05 -4.57
C ILE A 71 6.86 5.22 -5.51
N ALA A 72 7.05 6.43 -5.00
CA ALA A 72 6.83 7.63 -5.78
C ALA A 72 7.53 8.81 -5.12
N GLY A 73 7.49 9.94 -5.78
CA GLY A 73 7.99 11.17 -5.21
C GLY A 73 7.17 11.58 -3.99
N ASP A 74 7.77 12.37 -3.14
CA ASP A 74 7.12 12.76 -1.90
C ASP A 74 5.81 13.52 -2.12
N VAL A 75 5.73 14.29 -3.19
CA VAL A 75 4.51 15.04 -3.48
C VAL A 75 3.34 14.10 -3.72
N GLU A 76 3.57 13.07 -4.52
CA GLU A 76 2.52 12.11 -4.83
C GLU A 76 2.15 11.28 -3.59
N ILE A 77 3.15 10.90 -2.80
CA ILE A 77 2.89 10.14 -1.59
C ILE A 77 2.11 10.97 -0.59
N ASP A 78 2.47 12.24 -0.43
CA ASP A 78 1.76 13.13 0.48
C ASP A 78 0.30 13.29 0.04
N ALA A 79 0.07 13.44 -1.25
CA ALA A 79 -1.29 13.57 -1.77
C ALA A 79 -2.11 12.31 -1.51
N LEU A 80 -1.50 11.16 -1.74
CA LEU A 80 -2.17 9.89 -1.48
C LEU A 80 -2.52 9.75 0.00
N LEU A 81 -1.57 10.04 0.88
CA LEU A 81 -1.81 9.94 2.31
C LEU A 81 -2.94 10.87 2.76
N ALA A 82 -3.01 12.06 2.19
CA ALA A 82 -4.07 12.99 2.53
C ALA A 82 -5.45 12.42 2.19
N VAL A 83 -5.58 11.83 1.00
CA VAL A 83 -6.85 11.23 0.59
C VAL A 83 -7.21 10.04 1.48
N LEU A 84 -6.24 9.19 1.76
CA LEU A 84 -6.51 8.04 2.61
C LEU A 84 -6.90 8.47 4.02
N ARG A 85 -6.25 9.50 4.52
CA ARG A 85 -6.56 10.02 5.85
C ARG A 85 -7.98 10.58 5.90
N ASP A 86 -8.38 11.28 4.86
CA ASP A 86 -9.70 11.91 4.82
C ASP A 86 -10.84 10.92 4.71
N SER A 87 -10.55 9.70 4.35
CA SER A 87 -11.58 8.68 4.21
C SER A 87 -12.20 8.28 5.54
N GLY A 88 -11.50 8.49 6.63
CA GLY A 88 -11.97 8.03 7.92
C GLY A 88 -11.74 6.55 8.18
N ILE A 89 -11.22 5.82 7.20
CA ILE A 89 -10.91 4.42 7.40
C ILE A 89 -9.59 4.31 8.14
N ARG A 90 -9.55 3.47 9.15
CA ARG A 90 -8.34 3.28 9.92
C ARG A 90 -7.41 2.35 9.17
N LEU A 91 -6.26 2.86 8.79
CA LEU A 91 -5.27 2.10 8.05
C LEU A 91 -3.91 2.26 8.72
N PHE A 92 -3.22 1.15 8.88
CA PHE A 92 -1.84 1.21 9.34
C PHE A 92 -0.94 1.37 8.13
N TYR A 93 0.05 2.23 8.23
CA TYR A 93 0.99 2.38 7.14
C TYR A 93 2.39 2.62 7.67
N THR A 94 3.36 2.34 6.80
CA THR A 94 4.75 2.71 7.04
C THR A 94 5.23 3.52 5.86
N ARG A 95 6.17 4.42 6.12
CA ARG A 95 6.76 5.24 5.07
C ARG A 95 8.25 5.35 5.32
N ALA A 96 9.04 5.20 4.27
CA ALA A 96 10.49 5.34 4.37
C ALA A 96 11.01 6.10 3.17
N PRO A 97 12.04 6.92 3.37
CA PRO A 97 12.69 7.55 2.22
C PRO A 97 13.42 6.49 1.41
N ILE A 98 13.45 6.68 0.12
CA ILE A 98 14.03 5.70 -0.77
C ILE A 98 14.60 6.42 -1.99
N GLU A 99 15.67 5.86 -2.51
CA GLU A 99 16.19 6.24 -3.82
C GLU A 99 15.76 5.16 -4.80
N TYR A 100 15.25 5.56 -5.95
CA TYR A 100 14.73 4.59 -6.91
C TYR A 100 14.94 5.09 -8.33
N ASP A 101 15.02 4.16 -9.25
CA ASP A 101 15.12 4.47 -10.66
C ASP A 101 14.82 3.21 -11.46
N THR A 102 14.72 3.37 -12.75
CA THR A 102 14.51 2.26 -13.66
C THR A 102 15.79 2.04 -14.44
N LEU A 103 16.23 0.81 -14.50
CA LEU A 103 17.40 0.46 -15.30
C LEU A 103 16.99 0.23 -16.74
N GLY A 104 17.91 0.52 -17.62
CA GLY A 104 17.70 0.28 -19.04
C GLY A 104 17.23 1.53 -19.77
N THR A 105 17.18 1.41 -21.07
CA THR A 105 16.74 2.51 -21.88
C THR A 105 15.24 2.60 -21.87
N ASN A 106 14.79 3.79 -22.01
CA ASN A 106 13.43 4.08 -21.91
C ASN A 106 12.72 3.89 -23.20
N GLY A 107 11.63 3.26 -23.08
CA GLY A 107 10.65 3.40 -24.08
C GLY A 107 11.05 3.16 -25.50
N GLY A 108 11.51 2.21 -25.76
CA GLY A 108 11.78 1.97 -27.11
C GLY A 108 13.05 2.61 -27.51
N ALA A 109 13.55 3.19 -26.61
CA ALA A 109 14.88 3.68 -26.92
C ALA A 109 15.73 2.49 -27.05
#